data_377ebd8092e1913149641fa00e4900be
#
_entry.id   377ebd8092e1913149641fa00e4900be
#
_cell.length_a   1.000
_cell.length_b   1.000
_cell.length_c   1.000
_cell.angle_alpha   90.00
_cell.angle_beta   90.00
_cell.angle_gamma   90.00
#
_symmetry.space_group_name_H-M   'P 1'
#
loop_
_entity.id
_entity.type
_entity.pdbx_description
1 polymer ?
#
loop_
_entity_poly.entity_id
_entity_poly.type
_entity_poly.pdbx_seq_one_letter_code
_entity_poly.pdbx_strand_id
1 'polypeptide(L)'
;MKDDIKTKIKKVFSYVFIDGLTGMAWGLFSTLIIGLIIEQLGNLIGGNIGNLIVVIGKIAASLTGAGIGVGVAVKYKETPFVTISAAIAGLIGAFASKILQGSVIVDGTIILNGPGEPLGAFIASFVGIICGRWIQGKTNLDIILVPIFTIMIGGAVGLLVGPPISNFMLALGELINWAV
;
A
#
# COMPACT_ATOMS: atom_id res chain seq x y z
N MET A 1 22.09 -30.35 -5.30
CA MET A 1 20.65 -30.17 -5.51
C MET A 1 19.93 -29.61 -4.27
N LYS A 2 20.09 -30.17 -3.04
CA LYS A 2 19.50 -29.63 -1.80
C LYS A 2 20.01 -28.24 -1.43
N ASP A 3 21.30 -27.95 -1.59
CA ASP A 3 21.90 -26.66 -1.27
C ASP A 3 21.49 -25.55 -2.25
N ASP A 4 21.24 -25.90 -3.51
CA ASP A 4 20.78 -24.95 -4.52
C ASP A 4 19.30 -24.54 -4.26
N ILE A 5 18.47 -25.47 -3.81
CA ILE A 5 17.07 -25.19 -3.42
C ILE A 5 17.01 -24.28 -2.18
N LYS A 6 17.81 -24.57 -1.14
CA LYS A 6 17.89 -23.73 0.06
C LYS A 6 18.34 -22.29 -0.27
N THR A 7 19.32 -22.15 -1.15
CA THR A 7 19.82 -20.86 -1.59
C THR A 7 18.78 -20.08 -2.38
N LYS A 8 18.00 -20.74 -3.25
CA LYS A 8 16.88 -20.13 -3.98
C LYS A 8 15.76 -19.69 -3.05
N ILE A 9 15.36 -20.54 -2.11
CA ILE A 9 14.32 -20.20 -1.10
C ILE A 9 14.77 -18.99 -0.27
N LYS A 10 16.03 -18.98 0.21
CA LYS A 10 16.58 -17.87 0.99
C LYS A 10 16.58 -16.55 0.19
N LYS A 11 16.91 -16.60 -1.11
CA LYS A 11 16.87 -15.42 -1.99
C LYS A 11 15.45 -14.89 -2.17
N VAL A 12 14.47 -15.76 -2.42
CA VAL A 12 13.05 -15.38 -2.56
C VAL A 12 12.53 -14.82 -1.25
N PHE A 13 12.83 -15.47 -0.12
CA PHE A 13 12.45 -14.98 1.20
C PHE A 13 13.05 -13.60 1.48
N SER A 14 14.34 -13.40 1.23
CA SER A 14 15.01 -12.11 1.39
C SER A 14 14.37 -11.04 0.49
N TYR A 15 14.08 -11.38 -0.76
CA TYR A 15 13.46 -10.46 -1.70
C TYR A 15 12.07 -10.01 -1.25
N VAL A 16 11.21 -10.91 -0.80
CA VAL A 16 9.84 -10.57 -0.37
C VAL A 16 9.84 -9.92 1.01
N PHE A 17 10.46 -10.58 1.99
CA PHE A 17 10.32 -10.19 3.40
C PHE A 17 11.36 -9.15 3.85
N ILE A 18 12.55 -9.12 3.31
CA ILE A 18 13.54 -8.11 3.71
C ILE A 18 13.38 -6.86 2.83
N ASP A 19 13.51 -7.02 1.52
CA ASP A 19 13.46 -5.87 0.62
C ASP A 19 12.04 -5.30 0.48
N GLY A 20 11.03 -6.17 0.31
CA GLY A 20 9.64 -5.76 0.18
C GLY A 20 9.13 -5.04 1.42
N LEU A 21 9.31 -5.63 2.63
CA LEU A 21 8.89 -4.99 3.87
C LEU A 21 9.71 -3.74 4.21
N THR A 22 10.98 -3.66 3.79
CA THR A 22 11.75 -2.41 3.91
C THR A 22 11.12 -1.30 3.07
N GLY A 23 10.75 -1.57 1.83
CA GLY A 23 10.04 -0.61 0.97
C GLY A 23 8.67 -0.23 1.55
N MET A 24 7.91 -1.20 2.07
CA MET A 24 6.66 -0.96 2.77
C MET A 24 6.87 -0.02 3.98
N ALA A 25 7.90 -0.26 4.79
CA ALA A 25 8.21 0.57 5.95
C ALA A 25 8.55 2.01 5.56
N TRP A 26 9.29 2.24 4.47
CA TRP A 26 9.56 3.59 3.98
C TRP A 26 8.27 4.34 3.62
N GLY A 27 7.36 3.68 2.88
CA GLY A 27 6.08 4.27 2.51
C GLY A 27 5.21 4.58 3.72
N LEU A 28 5.07 3.60 4.63
CA LEU A 28 4.26 3.71 5.84
C LEU A 28 4.79 4.82 6.76
N PHE A 29 6.11 4.91 6.95
CA PHE A 29 6.71 5.94 7.78
C PHE A 29 6.46 7.33 7.20
N SER A 30 6.72 7.50 5.90
CA SER A 30 6.62 8.81 5.21
C SER A 30 5.18 9.33 5.10
N THR A 31 4.18 8.47 5.14
CA THR A 31 2.76 8.85 5.02
C THR A 31 2.03 8.77 6.35
N LEU A 32 1.89 7.58 6.92
CA LEU A 32 1.09 7.39 8.13
C LEU A 32 1.75 8.04 9.35
N ILE A 33 3.00 7.69 9.66
CA ILE A 33 3.63 8.15 10.89
C ILE A 33 3.84 9.66 10.85
N ILE A 34 4.38 10.19 9.77
CA ILE A 34 4.55 11.64 9.61
C ILE A 34 3.21 12.35 9.55
N GLY A 35 2.20 11.77 8.88
CA GLY A 35 0.84 12.32 8.84
C GLY A 35 0.23 12.46 10.23
N LEU A 36 0.35 11.43 11.07
CA LEU A 36 -0.12 11.47 12.47
C LEU A 36 0.64 12.49 13.32
N ILE A 37 1.95 12.62 13.15
CA ILE A 37 2.74 13.64 13.84
C ILE A 37 2.26 15.04 13.47
N ILE A 38 2.05 15.31 12.17
CA ILE A 38 1.55 16.60 11.69
C ILE A 38 0.15 16.86 12.25
N GLU A 39 -0.73 15.87 12.27
CA GLU A 39 -2.07 15.98 12.85
C GLU A 39 -2.02 16.35 14.33
N GLN A 40 -1.17 15.71 15.14
CA GLN A 40 -0.99 16.02 16.55
C GLN A 40 -0.43 17.42 16.77
N LEU A 41 0.54 17.86 15.97
CA LEU A 41 1.04 19.24 16.02
C LEU A 41 -0.06 20.25 15.72
N GLY A 42 -0.92 19.97 14.74
CA GLY A 42 -2.09 20.81 14.44
C GLY A 42 -3.06 20.91 15.61
N ASN A 43 -3.35 19.78 16.29
CA ASN A 43 -4.20 19.74 17.47
C ASN A 43 -3.61 20.57 18.65
N LEU A 44 -2.28 20.55 18.83
CA LEU A 44 -1.60 21.31 19.87
C LEU A 44 -1.64 22.83 19.59
N ILE A 45 -1.53 23.24 18.34
CA ILE A 45 -1.55 24.65 17.95
C ILE A 45 -2.96 25.21 18.08
N GLY A 46 -4.00 24.45 17.71
CA GLY A 46 -5.39 24.85 17.79
C GLY A 46 -5.77 26.00 16.84
N GLY A 47 -7.02 26.44 16.95
CA GLY A 47 -7.54 27.53 16.12
C GLY A 47 -7.56 27.21 14.62
N ASN A 48 -7.73 28.25 13.78
CA ASN A 48 -7.85 28.05 12.33
C ASN A 48 -6.58 27.49 11.68
N ILE A 49 -5.42 27.93 12.14
CA ILE A 49 -4.12 27.44 11.63
C ILE A 49 -3.91 25.99 12.02
N GLY A 50 -4.17 25.65 13.27
CA GLY A 50 -4.10 24.25 13.74
C GLY A 50 -5.01 23.32 12.94
N ASN A 51 -6.24 23.74 12.65
CA ASN A 51 -7.17 22.96 11.84
C ASN A 51 -6.65 22.72 10.42
N LEU A 52 -6.00 23.68 9.79
CA LEU A 52 -5.36 23.49 8.47
C LEU A 52 -4.22 22.46 8.54
N ILE A 53 -3.40 22.51 9.59
CA ILE A 53 -2.30 21.54 9.81
C ILE A 53 -2.88 20.14 10.04
N VAL A 54 -3.95 20.00 10.80
CA VAL A 54 -4.66 18.73 10.99
C VAL A 54 -5.11 18.13 9.64
N VAL A 55 -5.69 18.97 8.77
CA VAL A 55 -6.11 18.52 7.43
C VAL A 55 -4.93 18.01 6.61
N ILE A 56 -3.79 18.72 6.63
CA ILE A 56 -2.56 18.28 5.94
C ILE A 56 -2.12 16.90 6.47
N GLY A 57 -2.09 16.72 7.79
CA GLY A 57 -1.74 15.43 8.40
C GLY A 57 -2.67 14.29 7.98
N LYS A 58 -3.98 14.54 7.97
CA LYS A 58 -4.99 13.57 7.52
C LYS A 58 -4.85 13.19 6.05
N ILE A 59 -4.56 14.16 5.18
CA ILE A 59 -4.28 13.90 3.76
C ILE A 59 -3.06 12.97 3.62
N ALA A 60 -1.96 13.28 4.32
CA ALA A 60 -0.76 12.44 4.30
C ALA A 60 -1.06 11.00 4.77
N ALA A 61 -1.79 10.85 5.88
CA ALA A 61 -2.16 9.55 6.41
C ALA A 61 -3.12 8.77 5.48
N SER A 62 -4.03 9.43 4.77
CA SER A 62 -4.96 8.76 3.83
C SER A 62 -4.25 8.17 2.61
N LEU A 63 -3.06 8.66 2.27
CA LEU A 63 -2.23 8.18 1.16
C LEU A 63 -1.30 7.02 1.53
N THR A 64 -1.46 6.42 2.71
CA THR A 64 -0.58 5.35 3.21
C THR A 64 -0.46 4.19 2.22
N GLY A 65 -1.57 3.73 1.63
CA GLY A 65 -1.55 2.67 0.63
C GLY A 65 -0.73 3.03 -0.61
N ALA A 66 -0.86 4.26 -1.10
CA ALA A 66 -0.06 4.77 -2.21
C ALA A 66 1.42 4.89 -1.84
N GLY A 67 1.72 5.41 -0.64
CA GLY A 67 3.09 5.52 -0.12
C GLY A 67 3.79 4.17 -0.02
N ILE A 68 3.08 3.14 0.45
CA ILE A 68 3.59 1.76 0.49
C ILE A 68 3.92 1.28 -0.92
N GLY A 69 3.01 1.47 -1.89
CA GLY A 69 3.25 1.08 -3.29
C GLY A 69 4.49 1.75 -3.89
N VAL A 70 4.64 3.04 -3.67
CA VAL A 70 5.85 3.80 -4.10
C VAL A 70 7.10 3.27 -3.39
N GLY A 71 7.06 3.11 -2.07
CA GLY A 71 8.21 2.67 -1.28
C GLY A 71 8.72 1.30 -1.71
N VAL A 72 7.82 0.35 -1.97
CA VAL A 72 8.16 -0.98 -2.49
C VAL A 72 8.77 -0.88 -3.89
N ALA A 73 8.15 -0.13 -4.80
CA ALA A 73 8.66 0.04 -6.16
C ALA A 73 10.05 0.71 -6.18
N VAL A 74 10.26 1.74 -5.37
CA VAL A 74 11.56 2.42 -5.23
C VAL A 74 12.61 1.47 -4.67
N LYS A 75 12.27 0.66 -3.66
CA LYS A 75 13.19 -0.33 -3.10
C LYS A 75 13.65 -1.34 -4.16
N TYR A 76 12.76 -1.72 -5.07
CA TYR A 76 13.05 -2.61 -6.18
C TYR A 76 13.66 -1.91 -7.41
N LYS A 77 13.87 -0.58 -7.33
CA LYS A 77 14.43 0.25 -8.42
C LYS A 77 13.60 0.15 -9.71
N GLU A 78 12.28 0.20 -9.56
CA GLU A 78 11.35 0.14 -10.68
C GLU A 78 11.34 1.45 -11.48
N THR A 79 10.84 1.35 -12.70
CA THR A 79 10.68 2.52 -13.55
C THR A 79 9.54 3.43 -13.08
N PRO A 80 9.49 4.68 -13.55
CA PRO A 80 8.43 5.60 -13.14
C PRO A 80 7.01 5.08 -13.40
N PHE A 81 6.78 4.41 -14.54
CA PHE A 81 5.45 3.87 -14.85
C PHE A 81 5.01 2.78 -13.88
N VAL A 82 5.90 1.84 -13.57
CA VAL A 82 5.63 0.79 -12.57
C VAL A 82 5.44 1.41 -11.19
N THR A 83 6.27 2.39 -10.81
CA THR A 83 6.21 3.04 -9.49
C THR A 83 4.89 3.78 -9.27
N ILE A 84 4.46 4.60 -10.24
CA ILE A 84 3.19 5.34 -10.14
C ILE A 84 2.00 4.38 -10.12
N SER A 85 2.04 3.35 -10.96
CA SER A 85 0.97 2.35 -11.02
C SER A 85 0.90 1.48 -9.75
N ALA A 86 2.05 1.19 -9.14
CA ALA A 86 2.12 0.49 -7.86
C ALA A 86 1.51 1.31 -6.71
N ALA A 87 1.62 2.65 -6.75
CA ALA A 87 0.93 3.52 -5.81
C ALA A 87 -0.59 3.33 -5.88
N ILE A 88 -1.15 3.28 -7.08
CA ILE A 88 -2.58 3.08 -7.29
C ILE A 88 -3.01 1.68 -6.84
N ALA A 89 -2.27 0.64 -7.24
CA ALA A 89 -2.54 -0.73 -6.81
C ALA A 89 -2.48 -0.87 -5.28
N GLY A 90 -1.50 -0.24 -4.63
CA GLY A 90 -1.37 -0.20 -3.18
C GLY A 90 -2.54 0.52 -2.50
N LEU A 91 -3.01 1.61 -3.08
CA LEU A 91 -4.18 2.31 -2.57
C LEU A 91 -5.45 1.45 -2.66
N ILE A 92 -5.67 0.77 -3.80
CA ILE A 92 -6.78 -0.18 -3.96
C ILE A 92 -6.68 -1.30 -2.91
N GLY A 93 -5.50 -1.89 -2.72
CA GLY A 93 -5.27 -2.93 -1.73
C GLY A 93 -5.51 -2.46 -0.29
N ALA A 94 -5.13 -1.23 0.04
CA ALA A 94 -5.35 -0.62 1.36
C ALA A 94 -6.85 -0.49 1.70
N PHE A 95 -7.68 -0.22 0.71
CA PHE A 95 -9.11 -0.02 0.89
C PHE A 95 -9.96 -1.20 0.40
N ALA A 96 -9.35 -2.35 0.10
CA ALA A 96 -10.01 -3.49 -0.53
C ALA A 96 -11.28 -3.95 0.21
N SER A 97 -11.24 -4.10 1.53
CA SER A 97 -12.41 -4.49 2.33
C SER A 97 -13.53 -3.46 2.26
N LYS A 98 -13.20 -2.16 2.30
CA LYS A 98 -14.17 -1.08 2.19
C LYS A 98 -14.76 -0.96 0.79
N ILE A 99 -13.96 -1.23 -0.25
CA ILE A 99 -14.41 -1.25 -1.65
C ILE A 99 -15.46 -2.36 -1.83
N LEU A 100 -15.17 -3.57 -1.36
CA LEU A 100 -16.08 -4.71 -1.47
C LEU A 100 -17.36 -4.54 -0.64
N GLN A 101 -17.30 -3.80 0.46
CA GLN A 101 -18.47 -3.45 1.26
C GLN A 101 -19.29 -2.30 0.66
N GLY A 102 -18.83 -1.69 -0.43
CA GLY A 102 -19.49 -0.53 -1.04
C GLY A 102 -19.37 0.77 -0.24
N SER A 103 -18.58 0.80 0.85
CA SER A 103 -18.48 1.95 1.76
C SER A 103 -17.51 3.04 1.26
N VAL A 104 -16.85 2.82 0.14
CA VAL A 104 -15.94 3.79 -0.50
C VAL A 104 -16.70 4.78 -1.40
N ILE A 105 -17.89 4.42 -1.87
CA ILE A 105 -18.70 5.27 -2.75
C ILE A 105 -19.87 5.83 -1.93
N VAL A 106 -19.87 7.15 -1.70
CA VAL A 106 -20.92 7.86 -1.00
C VAL A 106 -21.45 8.96 -1.94
N ASP A 107 -22.72 8.91 -2.26
CA ASP A 107 -23.39 9.86 -3.16
C ASP A 107 -22.65 10.03 -4.52
N GLY A 108 -22.13 8.93 -5.08
CA GLY A 108 -21.40 8.93 -6.34
C GLY A 108 -19.95 9.47 -6.25
N THR A 109 -19.50 9.82 -5.06
CA THR A 109 -18.13 10.32 -4.80
C THR A 109 -17.29 9.26 -4.10
N ILE A 110 -16.03 9.10 -4.52
CA ILE A 110 -15.08 8.19 -3.87
C ILE A 110 -14.53 8.87 -2.62
N ILE A 111 -14.75 8.26 -1.45
CA ILE A 111 -14.28 8.74 -0.15
C ILE A 111 -13.36 7.70 0.48
N LEU A 112 -12.08 8.05 0.62
CA LEU A 112 -11.06 7.21 1.25
C LEU A 112 -10.80 7.74 2.67
N ASN A 113 -11.45 7.13 3.66
CA ASN A 113 -11.31 7.54 5.05
C ASN A 113 -10.28 6.69 5.80
N GLY A 114 -9.26 7.36 6.37
CA GLY A 114 -8.19 6.77 7.16
C GLY A 114 -7.08 6.16 6.29
N PRO A 115 -6.09 5.51 6.90
CA PRO A 115 -4.89 5.01 6.23
C PRO A 115 -5.11 3.74 5.40
N GLY A 116 -6.24 3.03 5.61
CA GLY A 116 -6.46 1.71 5.01
C GLY A 116 -5.61 0.61 5.67
N GLU A 117 -5.59 -0.57 5.04
CA GLU A 117 -4.88 -1.77 5.51
C GLU A 117 -3.46 -1.86 4.92
N PRO A 118 -2.39 -1.68 5.72
CA PRO A 118 -1.02 -1.65 5.18
C PRO A 118 -0.57 -2.96 4.52
N LEU A 119 -0.97 -4.12 5.05
CA LEU A 119 -0.61 -5.41 4.46
C LEU A 119 -1.34 -5.65 3.14
N GLY A 120 -2.61 -5.23 3.03
CA GLY A 120 -3.37 -5.26 1.79
C GLY A 120 -2.71 -4.39 0.72
N ALA A 121 -2.27 -3.19 1.10
CA ALA A 121 -1.50 -2.30 0.23
C ALA A 121 -0.20 -2.93 -0.27
N PHE A 122 0.56 -3.56 0.64
CA PHE A 122 1.81 -4.22 0.31
C PHE A 122 1.62 -5.35 -0.70
N ILE A 123 0.68 -6.26 -0.46
CA ILE A 123 0.47 -7.42 -1.34
C ILE A 123 -0.02 -6.97 -2.72
N ALA A 124 -0.98 -6.04 -2.77
CA ALA A 124 -1.49 -5.51 -4.03
C ALA A 124 -0.40 -4.82 -4.85
N SER A 125 0.38 -3.94 -4.24
CA SER A 125 1.48 -3.25 -4.92
C SER A 125 2.60 -4.20 -5.33
N PHE A 126 2.97 -5.15 -4.47
CA PHE A 126 4.02 -6.13 -4.76
C PHE A 126 3.68 -6.99 -5.99
N VAL A 127 2.46 -7.54 -6.03
CA VAL A 127 2.01 -8.33 -7.19
C VAL A 127 1.90 -7.45 -8.44
N GLY A 128 1.35 -6.25 -8.31
CA GLY A 128 1.29 -5.28 -9.40
C GLY A 128 2.67 -4.96 -9.97
N ILE A 129 3.67 -4.72 -9.11
CA ILE A 129 5.06 -4.46 -9.51
C ILE A 129 5.63 -5.63 -10.31
N ILE A 130 5.46 -6.87 -9.83
CA ILE A 130 5.95 -8.06 -10.56
C ILE A 130 5.34 -8.12 -11.96
N CYS A 131 4.03 -7.89 -12.08
CA CYS A 131 3.33 -7.90 -13.37
C CYS A 131 3.80 -6.76 -14.28
N GLY A 132 3.91 -5.54 -13.75
CA GLY A 132 4.39 -4.37 -14.51
C GLY A 132 5.79 -4.56 -15.04
N ARG A 133 6.71 -5.04 -14.20
CA ARG A 133 8.09 -5.41 -14.58
C ARG A 133 8.11 -6.46 -15.69
N TRP A 134 7.21 -7.42 -15.64
CA TRP A 134 7.17 -8.51 -16.63
C TRP A 134 6.74 -8.05 -18.01
N ILE A 135 5.92 -7.01 -18.09
CA ILE A 135 5.38 -6.46 -19.34
C ILE A 135 6.30 -5.39 -19.91
N GLN A 136 6.93 -4.61 -19.04
CA GLN A 136 7.78 -3.50 -19.41
C GLN A 136 8.89 -3.89 -20.37
N GLY A 137 9.11 -3.10 -21.42
CA GLY A 137 10.14 -3.29 -22.42
C GLY A 137 9.79 -4.34 -23.49
N LYS A 138 8.58 -4.90 -23.48
CA LYS A 138 8.17 -5.91 -24.46
C LYS A 138 7.40 -5.32 -25.66
N THR A 139 6.86 -4.13 -25.51
CA THR A 139 6.06 -3.48 -26.55
C THR A 139 6.34 -1.99 -26.63
N ASN A 140 6.09 -1.39 -27.80
CA ASN A 140 6.17 0.08 -27.94
C ASN A 140 5.03 0.82 -27.23
N LEU A 141 4.07 0.10 -26.62
CA LEU A 141 2.93 0.62 -25.90
C LEU A 141 3.07 0.53 -24.38
N ASP A 142 4.30 0.46 -23.87
CA ASP A 142 4.59 0.34 -22.43
C ASP A 142 3.92 1.42 -21.58
N ILE A 143 3.81 2.64 -22.11
CA ILE A 143 3.15 3.76 -21.43
C ILE A 143 1.68 3.48 -21.09
N ILE A 144 1.03 2.59 -21.82
CA ILE A 144 -0.37 2.20 -21.62
C ILE A 144 -0.46 0.85 -20.91
N LEU A 145 0.28 -0.15 -21.43
CA LEU A 145 0.17 -1.53 -20.97
C LEU A 145 0.71 -1.72 -19.56
N VAL A 146 1.86 -1.12 -19.23
CA VAL A 146 2.46 -1.26 -17.89
C VAL A 146 1.52 -0.74 -16.80
N PRO A 147 0.95 0.48 -16.87
CA PRO A 147 -0.02 0.96 -15.88
C PRO A 147 -1.27 0.09 -15.80
N ILE A 148 -1.88 -0.25 -16.93
CA ILE A 148 -3.10 -1.06 -16.94
C ILE A 148 -2.89 -2.38 -16.21
N PHE A 149 -1.89 -3.14 -16.59
CA PHE A 149 -1.66 -4.46 -15.99
C PHE A 149 -1.21 -4.36 -14.52
N THR A 150 -0.36 -3.40 -14.18
CA THR A 150 0.07 -3.18 -12.79
C THR A 150 -1.12 -2.87 -11.89
N ILE A 151 -2.00 -1.96 -12.31
CA ILE A 151 -3.15 -1.53 -11.52
C ILE A 151 -4.22 -2.63 -11.48
N MET A 152 -4.58 -3.21 -12.64
CA MET A 152 -5.65 -4.20 -12.70
C MET A 152 -5.30 -5.48 -11.97
N ILE A 153 -4.11 -6.04 -12.18
CA ILE A 153 -3.71 -7.29 -11.53
C ILE A 153 -3.40 -7.04 -10.05
N GLY A 154 -2.63 -6.00 -9.74
CA GLY A 154 -2.36 -5.64 -8.35
C GLY A 154 -3.63 -5.31 -7.58
N GLY A 155 -4.53 -4.52 -8.16
CA GLY A 155 -5.83 -4.19 -7.58
C GLY A 155 -6.73 -5.42 -7.40
N ALA A 156 -6.84 -6.30 -8.41
CA ALA A 156 -7.62 -7.52 -8.30
C ALA A 156 -7.12 -8.44 -7.19
N VAL A 157 -5.80 -8.64 -7.10
CA VAL A 157 -5.20 -9.41 -5.99
C VAL A 157 -5.45 -8.74 -4.64
N GLY A 158 -5.32 -7.41 -4.58
CA GLY A 158 -5.65 -6.63 -3.38
C GLY A 158 -7.10 -6.84 -2.93
N LEU A 159 -8.06 -6.81 -3.86
CA LEU A 159 -9.48 -7.07 -3.55
C LEU A 159 -9.73 -8.49 -3.07
N LEU A 160 -9.05 -9.48 -3.64
CA LEU A 160 -9.19 -10.89 -3.23
C LEU A 160 -8.59 -11.17 -1.84
N VAL A 161 -7.44 -10.57 -1.54
CA VAL A 161 -6.67 -10.84 -0.32
C VAL A 161 -7.02 -9.86 0.81
N GLY A 162 -7.60 -8.71 0.49
CA GLY A 162 -7.96 -7.67 1.46
C GLY A 162 -8.87 -8.15 2.59
N PRO A 163 -10.02 -8.78 2.33
CA PRO A 163 -10.91 -9.25 3.40
C PRO A 163 -10.27 -10.23 4.38
N PRO A 164 -9.57 -11.30 3.96
CA PRO A 164 -8.89 -12.18 4.89
C PRO A 164 -7.79 -11.47 5.71
N ILE A 165 -7.08 -10.50 5.13
CA ILE A 165 -6.09 -9.71 5.86
C ILE A 165 -6.77 -8.81 6.91
N SER A 166 -7.85 -8.15 6.54
CA SER A 166 -8.61 -7.28 7.46
C SER A 166 -9.11 -8.09 8.66
N ASN A 167 -9.69 -9.27 8.42
CA ASN A 167 -10.15 -10.18 9.47
C ASN A 167 -8.99 -10.65 10.37
N PHE A 168 -7.85 -10.98 9.79
CA PHE A 168 -6.66 -11.35 10.55
C PHE A 168 -6.15 -10.20 11.44
N MET A 169 -6.14 -8.96 10.93
CA MET A 169 -5.74 -7.79 11.71
C MET A 169 -6.72 -7.47 12.84
N LEU A 170 -8.03 -7.65 12.62
CA LEU A 170 -9.04 -7.51 13.68
C LEU A 170 -8.82 -8.55 14.77
N ALA A 171 -8.61 -9.81 14.42
CA ALA A 171 -8.34 -10.89 15.38
C ALA A 171 -7.05 -10.62 16.19
N LEU A 172 -6.00 -10.08 15.58
CA LEU A 172 -4.80 -9.65 16.30
C LEU A 172 -5.09 -8.49 17.25
N GLY A 173 -5.91 -7.52 16.84
CA GLY A 173 -6.34 -6.40 17.70
C GLY A 173 -7.12 -6.89 18.92
N GLU A 174 -8.03 -7.84 18.74
CA GLU A 174 -8.79 -8.46 19.84
C GLU A 174 -7.87 -9.23 20.79
N LEU A 175 -6.89 -9.97 20.27
CA LEU A 175 -5.91 -10.69 21.07
C LEU A 175 -5.07 -9.74 21.94
N ILE A 176 -4.66 -8.59 21.37
CA ILE A 176 -3.91 -7.57 22.12
C ILE A 176 -4.78 -6.97 23.22
N ASN A 177 -6.04 -6.60 22.92
CA ASN A 177 -6.97 -6.07 23.90
C ASN A 177 -7.27 -7.06 25.04
N TRP A 178 -7.26 -8.36 24.75
CA TRP A 178 -7.43 -9.39 25.79
C TRP A 178 -6.18 -9.55 26.69
N ALA A 179 -4.98 -9.27 26.14
CA ALA A 179 -3.71 -9.43 26.82
C ALA A 179 -3.32 -8.21 27.72
N VAL A 180 -4.01 -7.08 27.60
CA VAL A 180 -3.81 -5.82 28.37
C VAL A 180 -4.87 -5.66 29.42
#